data_5fbd9ef639179b7f0d93246299d025e3
#
_entry.id   5fbd9ef639179b7f0d93246299d025e3
#
_cell.length_a   1.000
_cell.length_b   1.000
_cell.length_c   1.000
_cell.angle_alpha   90.00
_cell.angle_beta   90.00
_cell.angle_gamma   90.00
#
_symmetry.space_group_name_H-M   'P 1'
#
loop_
_entity.id
_entity.type
_entity.pdbx_description
1 polymer ?
#
loop_
_entity_poly.entity_id
_entity_poly.type
_entity_poly.pdbx_seq_one_letter_code
_entity_poly.pdbx_strand_id
1 'polypeptide(L)'
;MKVMKFGGTSVGSVNSILSVKQIVEAVEEPVIVVVSALGGITDKLINTSQMAANGDSAYEKEYREIVNRHIEMVYTVIPAGSERTVLLDKVNELLSELKDIFQGIYLIKDLSSKTSATIVSYGERLSSIIVASLIKGAVWYDSRNFIKTEKKHAKHILDSELTTRLVKETFQKLPEVALVPGFISTDKNSGEVTNLGRGGSDYTASVIAAALNADSLEIWTDVDGFMTADPRVISTAYTINELSYVEAMELCNFGA
;
A
#
# COMPACT_ATOMS: atom_id res chain seq x y z
N MET A 1 5.39 16.86 12.71
CA MET A 1 4.67 16.14 11.64
C MET A 1 4.55 14.66 11.96
N LYS A 2 3.47 14.02 11.54
CA LYS A 2 3.22 12.59 11.75
C LYS A 2 3.35 11.79 10.46
N VAL A 3 3.66 10.49 10.61
CA VAL A 3 3.46 9.49 9.56
C VAL A 3 2.41 8.50 10.06
N MET A 4 1.37 8.26 9.28
CA MET A 4 0.29 7.33 9.62
C MET A 4 0.22 6.24 8.56
N LYS A 5 0.17 4.97 8.97
CA LYS A 5 0.00 3.86 8.05
C LYS A 5 -1.33 3.16 8.28
N PHE A 6 -2.05 2.92 7.20
CA PHE A 6 -3.31 2.16 7.21
C PHE A 6 -3.17 0.87 6.42
N GLY A 7 -3.46 -0.26 7.06
CA GLY A 7 -3.40 -1.59 6.47
C GLY A 7 -4.54 -1.87 5.48
N GLY A 8 -4.45 -3.02 4.79
CA GLY A 8 -5.48 -3.43 3.83
C GLY A 8 -6.87 -3.60 4.44
N THR A 9 -6.98 -4.02 5.69
CA THR A 9 -8.26 -4.08 6.44
C THR A 9 -8.84 -2.68 6.68
N SER A 10 -7.98 -1.70 6.97
CA SER A 10 -8.39 -0.30 7.20
C SER A 10 -8.91 0.40 5.94
N VAL A 11 -8.51 -0.04 4.75
CA VAL A 11 -9.01 0.48 3.47
C VAL A 11 -9.86 -0.53 2.70
N GLY A 12 -10.15 -1.68 3.30
CA GLY A 12 -10.80 -2.82 2.65
C GLY A 12 -12.32 -2.74 2.51
N SER A 13 -12.99 -1.87 3.24
CA SER A 13 -14.44 -1.68 3.17
C SER A 13 -14.82 -0.21 3.12
N VAL A 14 -16.06 0.10 2.71
CA VAL A 14 -16.58 1.46 2.70
C VAL A 14 -16.52 2.09 4.09
N ASN A 15 -16.95 1.36 5.12
CA ASN A 15 -16.96 1.89 6.48
C ASN A 15 -15.52 2.16 6.98
N SER A 16 -14.61 1.23 6.76
CA SER A 16 -13.22 1.40 7.23
C SER A 16 -12.50 2.54 6.49
N ILE A 17 -12.69 2.70 5.18
CA ILE A 17 -12.05 3.78 4.43
C ILE A 17 -12.62 5.17 4.82
N LEU A 18 -13.92 5.25 5.17
CA LEU A 18 -14.51 6.48 5.70
C LEU A 18 -14.00 6.81 7.11
N SER A 19 -13.71 5.79 7.93
CA SER A 19 -13.03 5.98 9.21
C SER A 19 -11.60 6.50 9.01
N VAL A 20 -10.85 5.96 8.04
CA VAL A 20 -9.53 6.52 7.67
C VAL A 20 -9.63 8.00 7.31
N LYS A 21 -10.62 8.39 6.49
CA LYS A 21 -10.86 9.80 6.17
C LYS A 21 -11.05 10.64 7.43
N GLN A 22 -11.94 10.22 8.34
CA GLN A 22 -12.22 10.95 9.57
C GLN A 22 -10.97 11.10 10.47
N ILE A 23 -10.20 10.03 10.61
CA ILE A 23 -8.97 10.01 11.40
C ILE A 23 -7.94 10.98 10.82
N VAL A 24 -7.72 10.95 9.51
CA VAL A 24 -6.72 11.81 8.86
C VAL A 24 -7.16 13.27 8.87
N GLU A 25 -8.42 13.56 8.58
CA GLU A 25 -8.95 14.93 8.55
C GLU A 25 -9.06 15.58 9.96
N ALA A 26 -8.96 14.79 11.02
CA ALA A 26 -8.88 15.27 12.39
C ALA A 26 -7.46 15.68 12.84
N VAL A 27 -6.44 15.40 12.01
CA VAL A 27 -5.05 15.78 12.32
C VAL A 27 -4.83 17.24 11.99
N GLU A 28 -4.40 18.04 12.97
CA GLU A 28 -4.19 19.49 12.81
C GLU A 28 -2.79 19.86 12.31
N GLU A 29 -1.89 18.89 12.19
CA GLU A 29 -0.51 19.07 11.70
C GLU A 29 -0.30 18.40 10.34
N PRO A 30 0.74 18.79 9.57
CA PRO A 30 1.05 18.09 8.33
C PRO A 30 1.31 16.61 8.55
N VAL A 31 0.68 15.76 7.73
CA VAL A 31 0.72 14.30 7.86
C VAL A 31 1.06 13.61 6.55
N ILE A 32 1.87 12.55 6.64
CA ILE A 32 2.09 11.61 5.54
C ILE A 32 1.31 10.34 5.84
N VAL A 33 0.40 9.99 4.93
CA VAL A 33 -0.47 8.82 5.05
C VAL A 33 0.01 7.74 4.07
N VAL A 34 0.41 6.59 4.61
CA VAL A 34 0.82 5.42 3.83
C VAL A 34 -0.31 4.40 3.83
N VAL A 35 -0.75 3.96 2.66
CA VAL A 35 -1.83 2.98 2.53
C VAL A 35 -1.38 1.73 1.79
N SER A 36 -1.95 0.60 2.19
CA SER A 36 -1.81 -0.69 1.50
C SER A 36 -2.88 -0.83 0.40
N ALA A 37 -2.80 -1.90 -0.40
CA ALA A 37 -3.88 -2.32 -1.28
C ALA A 37 -5.19 -2.53 -0.50
N LEU A 38 -6.34 -2.46 -1.18
CA LEU A 38 -7.63 -2.85 -0.57
C LEU A 38 -7.54 -4.31 -0.09
N GLY A 39 -8.12 -4.60 1.07
CA GLY A 39 -8.05 -5.93 1.70
C GLY A 39 -8.37 -7.07 0.73
N GLY A 40 -7.46 -8.06 0.66
CA GLY A 40 -7.55 -9.23 -0.22
C GLY A 40 -7.14 -9.01 -1.67
N ILE A 41 -6.90 -7.77 -2.11
CA ILE A 41 -6.54 -7.49 -3.52
C ILE A 41 -5.15 -7.99 -3.87
N THR A 42 -4.18 -7.91 -2.99
CA THR A 42 -2.82 -8.41 -3.25
C THR A 42 -2.83 -9.90 -3.57
N ASP A 43 -3.50 -10.71 -2.76
CA ASP A 43 -3.63 -12.16 -2.98
C ASP A 43 -4.39 -12.45 -4.28
N LYS A 44 -5.45 -11.67 -4.55
CA LYS A 44 -6.23 -11.81 -5.78
C LYS A 44 -5.39 -11.50 -7.02
N LEU A 45 -4.56 -10.46 -7.00
CA LEU A 45 -3.63 -10.13 -8.07
C LEU A 45 -2.61 -11.26 -8.31
N ILE A 46 -2.04 -11.83 -7.24
CA ILE A 46 -1.11 -12.95 -7.32
C ILE A 46 -1.79 -14.18 -7.94
N ASN A 47 -2.95 -14.57 -7.42
CA ASN A 47 -3.69 -15.73 -7.90
C ASN A 47 -4.09 -15.57 -9.37
N THR A 48 -4.61 -14.40 -9.76
CA THR A 48 -5.00 -14.10 -11.14
C THR A 48 -3.80 -14.19 -12.09
N SER A 49 -2.62 -13.70 -11.67
CA SER A 49 -1.39 -13.77 -12.47
C SER A 49 -0.91 -15.22 -12.67
N GLN A 50 -1.04 -16.06 -11.64
CA GLN A 50 -0.69 -17.50 -11.73
C GLN A 50 -1.65 -18.26 -12.65
N MET A 51 -2.96 -17.96 -12.58
CA MET A 51 -3.95 -18.52 -13.50
C MET A 51 -3.63 -18.16 -14.94
N ALA A 52 -3.35 -16.88 -15.22
CA ALA A 52 -2.97 -16.43 -16.55
C ALA A 52 -1.70 -17.16 -17.05
N ALA A 53 -0.66 -17.27 -16.21
CA ALA A 53 0.59 -17.96 -16.54
C ALA A 53 0.39 -19.44 -16.82
N ASN A 54 -0.58 -20.09 -16.19
CA ASN A 54 -0.95 -21.48 -16.43
C ASN A 54 -1.84 -21.65 -17.69
N GLY A 55 -2.20 -20.57 -18.39
CA GLY A 55 -3.08 -20.60 -19.55
C GLY A 55 -4.54 -20.86 -19.18
N ASP A 56 -4.95 -20.59 -17.93
CA ASP A 56 -6.33 -20.74 -17.48
C ASP A 56 -7.11 -19.47 -17.82
N SER A 57 -8.07 -19.58 -18.74
CA SER A 57 -8.92 -18.45 -19.17
C SER A 57 -9.82 -17.89 -18.08
N ALA A 58 -10.01 -18.61 -16.97
CA ALA A 58 -10.78 -18.12 -15.83
C ALA A 58 -10.12 -16.88 -15.14
N TYR A 59 -8.84 -16.58 -15.44
CA TYR A 59 -8.18 -15.35 -14.99
C TYR A 59 -8.97 -14.08 -15.36
N GLU A 60 -9.70 -14.09 -16.50
CA GLU A 60 -10.52 -12.95 -16.91
C GLU A 60 -11.68 -12.67 -15.95
N LYS A 61 -12.26 -13.73 -15.35
CA LYS A 61 -13.31 -13.57 -14.33
C LYS A 61 -12.72 -12.92 -13.07
N GLU A 62 -11.57 -13.43 -12.61
CA GLU A 62 -10.87 -12.90 -11.44
C GLU A 62 -10.45 -11.44 -11.66
N TYR A 63 -9.95 -11.10 -12.85
CA TYR A 63 -9.66 -9.73 -13.22
C TYR A 63 -10.92 -8.83 -13.16
N ARG A 64 -12.08 -9.28 -13.68
CA ARG A 64 -13.33 -8.52 -13.58
C ARG A 64 -13.74 -8.26 -12.13
N GLU A 65 -13.48 -9.19 -11.22
CA GLU A 65 -13.74 -8.97 -9.80
C GLU A 65 -12.81 -7.91 -9.19
N ILE A 66 -11.53 -7.85 -9.62
CA ILE A 66 -10.61 -6.76 -9.24
C ILE A 66 -11.15 -5.42 -9.73
N VAL A 67 -11.59 -5.34 -10.99
CA VAL A 67 -12.19 -4.14 -11.58
C VAL A 67 -13.40 -3.70 -10.78
N ASN A 68 -14.38 -4.59 -10.59
CA ASN A 68 -15.62 -4.29 -9.89
C ASN A 68 -15.35 -3.76 -8.48
N ARG A 69 -14.44 -4.39 -7.74
CA ARG A 69 -14.08 -4.01 -6.38
C ARG A 69 -13.62 -2.56 -6.29
N HIS A 70 -12.77 -2.10 -7.22
CA HIS A 70 -12.24 -0.74 -7.22
C HIS A 70 -13.28 0.27 -7.73
N ILE A 71 -13.99 -0.07 -8.79
CA ILE A 71 -15.03 0.79 -9.36
C ILE A 71 -16.19 1.00 -8.38
N GLU A 72 -16.68 -0.06 -7.73
CA GLU A 72 -17.73 0.03 -6.71
C GLU A 72 -17.27 0.88 -5.52
N MET A 73 -16.00 0.73 -5.09
CA MET A 73 -15.43 1.58 -4.04
C MET A 73 -15.51 3.05 -4.45
N VAL A 74 -15.05 3.42 -5.65
CA VAL A 74 -15.10 4.81 -6.13
C VAL A 74 -16.54 5.34 -6.14
N TYR A 75 -17.48 4.58 -6.71
CA TYR A 75 -18.88 5.02 -6.76
C TYR A 75 -19.50 5.23 -5.39
N THR A 76 -19.08 4.45 -4.41
CA THR A 76 -19.67 4.50 -3.07
C THR A 76 -19.08 5.61 -2.21
N VAL A 77 -17.75 5.85 -2.28
CA VAL A 77 -17.08 6.77 -1.36
C VAL A 77 -16.88 8.18 -1.93
N ILE A 78 -16.90 8.34 -3.26
CA ILE A 78 -16.72 9.65 -3.90
C ILE A 78 -18.05 10.17 -4.42
N PRO A 79 -18.51 11.36 -4.00
CA PRO A 79 -19.77 11.95 -4.48
C PRO A 79 -19.80 12.13 -6.01
N ALA A 80 -20.98 12.12 -6.60
CA ALA A 80 -21.14 12.39 -8.03
C ALA A 80 -20.65 13.80 -8.38
N GLY A 81 -19.82 13.91 -9.44
CA GLY A 81 -19.27 15.18 -9.88
C GLY A 81 -18.01 15.00 -10.73
N SER A 82 -17.39 16.10 -11.10
CA SER A 82 -16.18 16.12 -11.92
C SER A 82 -15.00 15.38 -11.28
N GLU A 83 -14.83 15.48 -9.97
CA GLU A 83 -13.77 14.79 -9.23
C GLU A 83 -13.89 13.26 -9.36
N ARG A 84 -15.11 12.71 -9.22
CA ARG A 84 -15.33 11.28 -9.43
C ARG A 84 -15.05 10.86 -10.88
N THR A 85 -15.40 11.68 -11.87
CA THR A 85 -15.10 11.38 -13.27
C THR A 85 -13.60 11.32 -13.52
N VAL A 86 -12.86 12.32 -13.07
CA VAL A 86 -11.38 12.35 -13.19
C VAL A 86 -10.72 11.16 -12.49
N LEU A 87 -11.22 10.78 -11.30
CA LEU A 87 -10.72 9.60 -10.59
C LEU A 87 -11.03 8.31 -11.35
N LEU A 88 -12.26 8.15 -11.87
CA LEU A 88 -12.63 6.98 -12.66
C LEU A 88 -11.76 6.83 -13.90
N ASP A 89 -11.43 7.92 -14.59
CA ASP A 89 -10.53 7.88 -15.75
C ASP A 89 -9.16 7.33 -15.36
N LYS A 90 -8.56 7.82 -14.27
CA LYS A 90 -7.27 7.32 -13.75
C LYS A 90 -7.34 5.86 -13.31
N VAL A 91 -8.40 5.47 -12.61
CA VAL A 91 -8.61 4.07 -12.17
C VAL A 91 -8.75 3.14 -13.38
N ASN A 92 -9.53 3.54 -14.37
CA ASN A 92 -9.73 2.76 -15.60
C ASN A 92 -8.44 2.64 -16.42
N GLU A 93 -7.61 3.70 -16.50
CA GLU A 93 -6.30 3.65 -17.14
C GLU A 93 -5.41 2.57 -16.48
N LEU A 94 -5.27 2.60 -15.15
CA LEU A 94 -4.49 1.60 -14.41
C LEU A 94 -5.04 0.18 -14.57
N LEU A 95 -6.35 0.03 -14.56
CA LEU A 95 -7.00 -1.28 -14.77
C LEU A 95 -6.79 -1.79 -16.19
N SER A 96 -6.82 -0.91 -17.21
CA SER A 96 -6.53 -1.28 -18.58
C SER A 96 -5.09 -1.75 -18.76
N GLU A 97 -4.12 -1.02 -18.21
CA GLU A 97 -2.70 -1.45 -18.19
C GLU A 97 -2.54 -2.84 -17.55
N LEU A 98 -3.20 -3.06 -16.42
CA LEU A 98 -3.17 -4.35 -15.71
C LEU A 98 -3.78 -5.48 -16.56
N LYS A 99 -4.87 -5.20 -17.29
CA LYS A 99 -5.49 -6.15 -18.23
C LYS A 99 -4.51 -6.59 -19.30
N ASP A 100 -3.81 -5.64 -19.92
CA ASP A 100 -2.85 -5.92 -20.98
C ASP A 100 -1.69 -6.77 -20.47
N ILE A 101 -1.23 -6.53 -19.24
CA ILE A 101 -0.22 -7.37 -18.59
C ILE A 101 -0.73 -8.79 -18.39
N PHE A 102 -1.94 -8.99 -17.85
CA PHE A 102 -2.52 -10.33 -17.68
C PHE A 102 -2.69 -11.06 -19.01
N GLN A 103 -3.15 -10.35 -20.05
CA GLN A 103 -3.26 -10.92 -21.39
C GLN A 103 -1.90 -11.34 -21.95
N GLY A 104 -0.87 -10.50 -21.77
CA GLY A 104 0.50 -10.83 -22.16
C GLY A 104 0.99 -12.11 -21.49
N ILE A 105 0.81 -12.24 -20.17
CA ILE A 105 1.18 -13.43 -19.40
C ILE A 105 0.42 -14.66 -19.89
N TYR A 106 -0.88 -14.54 -20.12
CA TYR A 106 -1.71 -15.64 -20.62
C TYR A 106 -1.23 -16.18 -21.98
N LEU A 107 -0.79 -15.27 -22.87
CA LEU A 107 -0.28 -15.64 -24.20
C LEU A 107 1.10 -16.30 -24.15
N ILE A 108 2.02 -15.73 -23.32
CA ILE A 108 3.40 -16.22 -23.20
C ILE A 108 3.51 -17.43 -22.27
N LYS A 109 2.55 -17.59 -21.35
CA LYS A 109 2.53 -18.64 -20.30
C LYS A 109 3.78 -18.58 -19.40
N ASP A 110 4.25 -17.38 -19.11
CA ASP A 110 5.38 -17.13 -18.22
C ASP A 110 5.11 -15.96 -17.29
N LEU A 111 5.52 -16.10 -16.02
CA LEU A 111 5.39 -15.07 -14.98
C LEU A 111 6.74 -14.87 -14.31
N SER A 112 7.49 -13.90 -14.78
CA SER A 112 8.74 -13.53 -14.12
C SER A 112 8.49 -12.83 -12.78
N SER A 113 9.49 -12.86 -11.90
CA SER A 113 9.43 -12.12 -10.62
C SER A 113 9.22 -10.61 -10.80
N LYS A 114 9.80 -10.03 -11.84
CA LYS A 114 9.60 -8.64 -12.25
C LYS A 114 8.15 -8.36 -12.61
N THR A 115 7.56 -9.19 -13.46
CA THR A 115 6.17 -9.05 -13.89
C THR A 115 5.22 -9.22 -12.69
N SER A 116 5.49 -10.18 -11.81
CA SER A 116 4.74 -10.37 -10.57
C SER A 116 4.80 -9.13 -9.66
N ALA A 117 6.00 -8.56 -9.45
CA ALA A 117 6.15 -7.32 -8.67
C ALA A 117 5.39 -6.14 -9.29
N THR A 118 5.41 -6.03 -10.62
CA THR A 118 4.64 -5.02 -11.34
C THR A 118 3.15 -5.19 -11.11
N ILE A 119 2.60 -6.41 -11.26
CA ILE A 119 1.16 -6.69 -11.07
C ILE A 119 0.70 -6.35 -9.65
N VAL A 120 1.41 -6.83 -8.64
CA VAL A 120 0.99 -6.56 -7.25
C VAL A 120 1.03 -5.07 -6.92
N SER A 121 1.90 -4.29 -7.57
CA SER A 121 1.97 -2.83 -7.36
C SER A 121 0.68 -2.09 -7.72
N TYR A 122 -0.16 -2.65 -8.58
CA TYR A 122 -1.45 -2.03 -8.93
C TYR A 122 -2.41 -1.99 -7.76
N GLY A 123 -2.30 -2.92 -6.80
CA GLY A 123 -3.13 -2.90 -5.59
C GLY A 123 -2.95 -1.61 -4.80
N GLU A 124 -1.71 -1.26 -4.48
CA GLU A 124 -1.39 -0.05 -3.73
C GLU A 124 -1.58 1.23 -4.56
N ARG A 125 -1.28 1.20 -5.86
CA ARG A 125 -1.52 2.33 -6.76
C ARG A 125 -3.00 2.67 -6.83
N LEU A 126 -3.87 1.70 -7.05
CA LEU A 126 -5.32 1.87 -7.12
C LEU A 126 -5.91 2.33 -5.79
N SER A 127 -5.58 1.68 -4.68
CA SER A 127 -6.09 2.06 -3.37
C SER A 127 -5.67 3.48 -2.98
N SER A 128 -4.40 3.82 -3.20
CA SER A 128 -3.87 5.12 -2.80
C SER A 128 -4.46 6.30 -3.56
N ILE A 129 -4.73 6.18 -4.87
CA ILE A 129 -5.40 7.26 -5.61
C ILE A 129 -6.87 7.44 -5.19
N ILE A 130 -7.55 6.34 -4.82
CA ILE A 130 -8.93 6.41 -4.30
C ILE A 130 -8.94 7.11 -2.95
N VAL A 131 -8.05 6.72 -2.02
CA VAL A 131 -7.96 7.34 -0.70
C VAL A 131 -7.53 8.80 -0.80
N ALA A 132 -6.60 9.15 -1.69
CA ALA A 132 -6.19 10.54 -1.93
C ALA A 132 -7.35 11.41 -2.42
N SER A 133 -8.20 10.87 -3.29
CA SER A 133 -9.37 11.60 -3.79
C SER A 133 -10.49 11.73 -2.75
N LEU A 134 -10.51 10.87 -1.73
CA LEU A 134 -11.49 10.89 -0.66
C LEU A 134 -11.16 11.92 0.44
N ILE A 135 -9.87 12.13 0.72
CA ILE A 135 -9.39 13.00 1.80
C ILE A 135 -9.21 14.42 1.26
N LYS A 136 -9.85 15.39 1.92
CA LYS A 136 -9.78 16.79 1.50
C LYS A 136 -8.34 17.32 1.55
N GLY A 137 -7.91 17.94 0.46
CA GLY A 137 -6.58 18.56 0.36
C GLY A 137 -5.41 17.56 0.26
N ALA A 138 -5.68 16.26 0.16
CA ALA A 138 -4.63 15.27 0.01
C ALA A 138 -3.93 15.38 -1.35
N VAL A 139 -2.59 15.31 -1.32
CA VAL A 139 -1.73 15.27 -2.50
C VAL A 139 -1.14 13.87 -2.61
N TRP A 140 -1.36 13.23 -3.74
CA TRP A 140 -0.84 11.89 -4.00
C TRP A 140 0.61 11.92 -4.49
N TYR A 141 1.45 11.07 -3.93
CA TYR A 141 2.85 10.88 -4.28
C TYR A 141 3.12 9.41 -4.62
N ASP A 142 3.74 9.15 -5.74
CA ASP A 142 4.13 7.79 -6.13
C ASP A 142 5.42 7.38 -5.39
N SER A 143 5.33 6.43 -4.47
CA SER A 143 6.48 5.96 -3.68
C SER A 143 7.59 5.36 -4.55
N ARG A 144 7.29 4.86 -5.74
CA ARG A 144 8.28 4.35 -6.69
C ARG A 144 9.31 5.41 -7.11
N ASN A 145 8.95 6.69 -6.98
CA ASN A 145 9.86 7.80 -7.32
C ASN A 145 10.95 8.00 -6.27
N PHE A 146 10.71 7.65 -5.00
CA PHE A 146 11.62 7.94 -3.89
C PHE A 146 11.96 6.73 -3.01
N ILE A 147 11.20 5.64 -3.04
CA ILE A 147 11.58 4.37 -2.38
C ILE A 147 12.39 3.54 -3.38
N LYS A 148 13.69 3.41 -3.13
CA LYS A 148 14.62 2.75 -4.05
C LYS A 148 15.20 1.49 -3.45
N THR A 149 15.31 0.48 -4.30
CA THR A 149 15.95 -0.79 -3.94
C THR A 149 17.19 -1.02 -4.80
N GLU A 150 18.04 -1.90 -4.34
CA GLU A 150 19.19 -2.41 -5.07
C GLU A 150 19.13 -3.94 -5.09
N LYS A 151 19.41 -4.54 -6.23
CA LYS A 151 19.49 -6.00 -6.33
C LYS A 151 20.79 -6.49 -5.72
N LYS A 152 20.70 -7.22 -4.59
CA LYS A 152 21.81 -7.92 -3.96
C LYS A 152 21.54 -9.41 -3.98
N HIS A 153 22.37 -10.15 -4.71
CA HIS A 153 22.16 -11.55 -5.03
C HIS A 153 20.82 -11.76 -5.75
N ALA A 154 19.89 -12.52 -5.16
CA ALA A 154 18.58 -12.78 -5.73
C ALA A 154 17.44 -11.90 -5.16
N LYS A 155 17.75 -10.96 -4.25
CA LYS A 155 16.76 -10.14 -3.53
C LYS A 155 16.95 -8.65 -3.81
N HIS A 156 15.84 -7.91 -3.82
CA HIS A 156 15.86 -6.46 -3.80
C HIS A 156 15.87 -5.98 -2.34
N ILE A 157 16.88 -5.20 -1.97
CA ILE A 157 17.06 -4.64 -0.62
C ILE A 157 16.93 -3.12 -0.73
N LEU A 158 16.33 -2.48 0.26
CA LEU A 158 16.21 -1.03 0.31
C LEU A 158 17.59 -0.37 0.22
N ASP A 159 17.75 0.59 -0.69
CA ASP A 159 18.85 1.54 -0.69
C ASP A 159 18.49 2.68 0.27
N SER A 160 18.91 2.56 1.52
CA SER A 160 18.54 3.49 2.57
C SER A 160 19.10 4.89 2.35
N GLU A 161 20.30 5.02 1.80
CA GLU A 161 20.94 6.32 1.57
C GLU A 161 20.22 7.10 0.46
N LEU A 162 20.04 6.46 -0.69
CA LEU A 162 19.36 7.07 -1.82
C LEU A 162 17.89 7.38 -1.47
N THR A 163 17.20 6.45 -0.83
CA THR A 163 15.82 6.62 -0.40
C THR A 163 15.68 7.78 0.56
N THR A 164 16.52 7.86 1.60
CA THR A 164 16.49 8.96 2.58
C THR A 164 16.66 10.33 1.89
N ARG A 165 17.60 10.42 0.95
CA ARG A 165 17.81 11.65 0.18
C ARG A 165 16.58 12.02 -0.64
N LEU A 166 16.04 11.08 -1.41
CA LEU A 166 14.88 11.33 -2.27
C LEU A 166 13.61 11.65 -1.48
N VAL A 167 13.40 11.00 -0.33
CA VAL A 167 12.28 11.33 0.58
C VAL A 167 12.41 12.76 1.08
N LYS A 168 13.60 13.19 1.53
CA LYS A 168 13.83 14.57 1.97
C LYS A 168 13.61 15.58 0.84
N GLU A 169 14.06 15.28 -0.37
CA GLU A 169 13.84 16.12 -1.55
C GLU A 169 12.35 16.22 -1.90
N THR A 170 11.63 15.09 -1.90
CA THR A 170 10.20 15.02 -2.26
C THR A 170 9.34 15.81 -1.28
N PHE A 171 9.64 15.74 0.00
CA PHE A 171 8.85 16.33 1.07
C PHE A 171 9.44 17.62 1.67
N GLN A 172 10.30 18.33 0.91
CA GLN A 172 10.80 19.66 1.33
C GLN A 172 9.67 20.66 1.59
N LYS A 173 8.59 20.56 0.81
CA LYS A 173 7.34 21.30 1.01
C LYS A 173 6.24 20.29 1.23
N LEU A 174 5.99 19.98 2.48
CA LEU A 174 4.95 19.03 2.86
C LEU A 174 3.57 19.71 2.72
N PRO A 175 2.61 19.09 1.99
CA PRO A 175 1.22 19.52 2.00
C PRO A 175 0.56 19.19 3.36
N GLU A 176 -0.65 19.66 3.60
CA GLU A 176 -1.42 19.30 4.80
C GLU A 176 -1.54 17.76 4.92
N VAL A 177 -1.87 17.10 3.82
CA VAL A 177 -1.92 15.63 3.74
C VAL A 177 -1.15 15.16 2.49
N ALA A 178 -0.09 14.38 2.69
CA ALA A 178 0.60 13.65 1.63
C ALA A 178 0.15 12.19 1.64
N LEU A 179 -0.38 11.68 0.55
CA LEU A 179 -0.81 10.28 0.45
C LEU A 179 0.14 9.47 -0.42
N VAL A 180 0.57 8.33 0.11
CA VAL A 180 1.65 7.51 -0.46
C VAL A 180 1.21 6.03 -0.52
N PRO A 181 1.33 5.35 -1.66
CA PRO A 181 1.22 3.89 -1.71
C PRO A 181 2.39 3.26 -0.95
N GLY A 182 2.09 2.36 -0.03
CA GLY A 182 3.10 1.57 0.68
C GLY A 182 3.64 0.42 -0.16
N PHE A 183 4.55 -0.40 0.40
CA PHE A 183 5.05 -1.66 -0.17
C PHE A 183 5.86 -1.55 -1.47
N ILE A 184 5.46 -0.70 -2.40
CA ILE A 184 6.01 -0.61 -3.75
C ILE A 184 7.23 0.31 -3.83
N SER A 185 8.18 -0.06 -4.69
CA SER A 185 9.47 0.61 -4.88
C SER A 185 9.97 0.43 -6.31
N THR A 186 11.14 0.95 -6.63
CA THR A 186 11.84 0.67 -7.89
C THR A 186 13.31 0.34 -7.63
N ASP A 187 13.86 -0.56 -8.44
CA ASP A 187 15.30 -0.79 -8.46
C ASP A 187 16.02 0.44 -9.03
N LYS A 188 17.05 0.91 -8.31
CA LYS A 188 17.76 2.15 -8.66
C LYS A 188 18.52 2.10 -9.97
N ASN A 189 18.91 0.91 -10.41
CA ASN A 189 19.76 0.73 -11.60
C ASN A 189 18.92 0.42 -12.84
N SER A 190 17.95 -0.50 -12.71
CA SER A 190 17.11 -0.94 -13.85
C SER A 190 15.82 -0.13 -14.01
N GLY A 191 15.38 0.59 -12.96
CA GLY A 191 14.06 1.26 -12.93
C GLY A 191 12.89 0.29 -12.83
N GLU A 192 13.15 -1.01 -12.66
CA GLU A 192 12.09 -2.02 -12.53
C GLU A 192 11.28 -1.82 -11.26
N VAL A 193 9.96 -2.07 -11.36
CA VAL A 193 9.10 -2.10 -10.18
C VAL A 193 9.51 -3.26 -9.29
N THR A 194 9.70 -2.94 -8.02
CA THR A 194 10.05 -3.88 -6.96
C THR A 194 9.12 -3.69 -5.77
N ASN A 195 9.24 -4.52 -4.76
CA ASN A 195 8.50 -4.37 -3.53
C ASN A 195 9.39 -4.68 -2.31
N LEU A 196 8.94 -4.21 -1.15
CA LEU A 196 9.69 -4.34 0.10
C LEU A 196 9.40 -5.65 0.86
N GLY A 197 8.64 -6.57 0.25
CA GLY A 197 8.31 -7.86 0.86
C GLY A 197 7.21 -7.77 1.93
N ARG A 198 7.11 -8.81 2.76
CA ARG A 198 6.08 -8.89 3.81
C ARG A 198 6.21 -7.72 4.78
N GLY A 199 5.08 -7.09 5.15
CA GLY A 199 5.08 -5.88 5.98
C GLY A 199 5.61 -4.63 5.25
N GLY A 200 5.70 -4.67 3.91
CA GLY A 200 6.32 -3.62 3.12
C GLY A 200 5.67 -2.25 3.26
N SER A 201 4.36 -2.16 3.53
CA SER A 201 3.70 -0.86 3.79
C SER A 201 4.10 -0.27 5.13
N ASP A 202 4.25 -1.10 6.18
CA ASP A 202 4.76 -0.67 7.49
C ASP A 202 6.21 -0.22 7.34
N TYR A 203 7.00 -0.96 6.57
CA TYR A 203 8.38 -0.63 6.27
C TYR A 203 8.50 0.69 5.48
N THR A 204 7.63 0.91 4.48
CA THR A 204 7.56 2.21 3.76
C THR A 204 7.32 3.36 4.73
N ALA A 205 6.33 3.22 5.62
CA ALA A 205 6.00 4.24 6.61
C ALA A 205 7.16 4.51 7.58
N SER A 206 7.83 3.45 8.06
CA SER A 206 8.99 3.54 8.96
C SER A 206 10.18 4.24 8.28
N VAL A 207 10.45 3.92 7.03
CA VAL A 207 11.52 4.54 6.24
C VAL A 207 11.27 6.04 6.03
N ILE A 208 10.04 6.42 5.68
CA ILE A 208 9.65 7.82 5.52
C ILE A 208 9.74 8.57 6.84
N ALA A 209 9.21 8.00 7.93
CA ALA A 209 9.27 8.60 9.26
C ALA A 209 10.71 8.84 9.72
N ALA A 210 11.58 7.84 9.56
CA ALA A 210 12.99 7.97 9.90
C ALA A 210 13.74 8.98 9.04
N ALA A 211 13.49 9.00 7.71
CA ALA A 211 14.13 9.92 6.79
C ALA A 211 13.80 11.40 7.10
N LEU A 212 12.58 11.68 7.56
CA LEU A 212 12.08 13.03 7.84
C LEU A 212 12.17 13.42 9.32
N ASN A 213 12.67 12.54 10.19
CA ASN A 213 12.65 12.70 11.64
C ASN A 213 11.24 13.05 12.15
N ALA A 214 10.25 12.26 11.74
CA ALA A 214 8.87 12.47 12.16
C ALA A 214 8.72 12.38 13.69
N ASP A 215 7.84 13.17 14.27
CA ASP A 215 7.57 13.18 15.72
C ASP A 215 6.93 11.85 16.16
N SER A 216 6.11 11.25 15.28
CA SER A 216 5.47 9.96 15.54
C SER A 216 5.22 9.18 14.25
N LEU A 217 5.25 7.85 14.38
CA LEU A 217 4.75 6.90 13.39
C LEU A 217 3.58 6.12 14.02
N GLU A 218 2.42 6.21 13.41
CA GLU A 218 1.21 5.51 13.85
C GLU A 218 0.88 4.38 12.86
N ILE A 219 0.79 3.15 13.37
CA ILE A 219 0.36 1.98 12.58
C ILE A 219 -1.07 1.65 12.97
N TRP A 220 -2.01 1.99 12.11
CA TRP A 220 -3.43 1.74 12.29
C TRP A 220 -3.80 0.37 11.72
N THR A 221 -4.44 -0.46 12.54
CA THR A 221 -4.82 -1.84 12.24
C THR A 221 -6.16 -2.18 12.90
N ASP A 222 -6.58 -3.45 12.82
CA ASP A 222 -7.82 -3.99 13.36
C ASP A 222 -7.72 -4.49 14.82
N VAL A 223 -6.60 -4.20 15.48
CA VAL A 223 -6.39 -4.45 16.93
C VAL A 223 -5.99 -3.16 17.64
N ASP A 224 -6.21 -3.10 18.95
CA ASP A 224 -6.00 -1.89 19.77
C ASP A 224 -4.52 -1.57 20.06
N GLY A 225 -3.59 -2.29 19.45
CA GLY A 225 -2.14 -2.09 19.59
C GLY A 225 -1.39 -3.41 19.74
N PHE A 226 -0.15 -3.32 20.21
CA PHE A 226 0.62 -4.51 20.59
C PHE A 226 -0.08 -5.24 21.71
N MET A 227 -0.29 -6.54 21.56
CA MET A 227 -0.99 -7.37 22.53
C MET A 227 -0.05 -8.39 23.17
N THR A 228 -0.41 -8.87 24.36
CA THR A 228 0.38 -9.89 25.08
C THR A 228 0.41 -11.25 24.37
N ALA A 229 -0.55 -11.50 23.49
CA ALA A 229 -0.65 -12.67 22.60
C ALA A 229 -1.67 -12.40 21.49
N ASP A 230 -1.78 -13.30 20.51
CA ASP A 230 -2.83 -13.24 19.49
C ASP A 230 -4.22 -13.41 20.15
N PRO A 231 -5.11 -12.41 20.13
CA PRO A 231 -6.43 -12.48 20.78
C PRO A 231 -7.36 -13.51 20.15
N ARG A 232 -7.09 -13.96 18.92
CA ARG A 232 -7.84 -15.03 18.24
C ARG A 232 -7.51 -16.40 18.84
N VAL A 233 -6.34 -16.53 19.46
CA VAL A 233 -5.86 -17.76 20.10
C VAL A 233 -6.07 -17.70 21.61
N ILE A 234 -5.76 -16.55 22.22
CA ILE A 234 -5.85 -16.34 23.68
C ILE A 234 -6.82 -15.19 23.94
N SER A 235 -8.06 -15.54 24.31
CA SER A 235 -9.14 -14.57 24.54
C SER A 235 -8.90 -13.60 25.71
N THR A 236 -7.92 -13.88 26.57
CA THR A 236 -7.51 -13.02 27.69
C THR A 236 -6.33 -12.12 27.33
N ALA A 237 -5.89 -12.12 26.08
CA ALA A 237 -4.85 -11.20 25.63
C ALA A 237 -5.32 -9.74 25.78
N TYR A 238 -4.41 -8.88 26.21
CA TYR A 238 -4.67 -7.45 26.40
C TYR A 238 -3.58 -6.59 25.75
N THR A 239 -3.92 -5.35 25.48
CA THR A 239 -3.03 -4.38 24.85
C THR A 239 -1.93 -3.94 25.80
N ILE A 240 -0.70 -3.87 25.31
CA ILE A 240 0.47 -3.36 26.03
C ILE A 240 0.60 -1.88 25.68
N ASN A 241 0.50 -1.02 26.70
CA ASN A 241 0.48 0.42 26.50
C ASN A 241 1.85 1.01 26.09
N GLU A 242 2.94 0.41 26.56
CA GLU A 242 4.29 0.89 26.31
C GLU A 242 5.26 -0.29 26.21
N LEU A 243 6.12 -0.27 25.20
CA LEU A 243 7.17 -1.26 24.95
C LEU A 243 8.44 -0.56 24.51
N SER A 244 9.57 -1.04 25.01
CA SER A 244 10.85 -0.71 24.39
C SER A 244 11.00 -1.41 23.03
N TYR A 245 11.87 -0.92 22.18
CA TYR A 245 12.17 -1.58 20.90
C TYR A 245 12.67 -3.03 21.08
N VAL A 246 13.41 -3.31 22.15
CA VAL A 246 13.91 -4.65 22.43
C VAL A 246 12.75 -5.59 22.78
N GLU A 247 11.84 -5.18 23.66
CA GLU A 247 10.64 -5.96 24.00
C GLU A 247 9.74 -6.18 22.79
N ALA A 248 9.54 -5.16 21.96
CA ALA A 248 8.76 -5.30 20.73
C ALA A 248 9.39 -6.31 19.76
N MET A 249 10.72 -6.30 19.59
CA MET A 249 11.41 -7.29 18.75
C MET A 249 11.26 -8.71 19.28
N GLU A 250 11.36 -8.90 20.59
CA GLU A 250 11.15 -10.21 21.23
C GLU A 250 9.74 -10.72 20.98
N LEU A 251 8.72 -9.89 21.24
CA LEU A 251 7.31 -10.25 21.01
C LEU A 251 7.03 -10.58 19.55
N CYS A 252 7.55 -9.81 18.60
CA CYS A 252 7.40 -10.10 17.18
C CYS A 252 7.98 -11.46 16.75
N ASN A 253 9.09 -11.90 17.38
CA ASN A 253 9.67 -13.22 17.14
C ASN A 253 8.76 -14.37 17.60
N PHE A 254 7.92 -14.15 18.59
CA PHE A 254 6.97 -15.13 19.12
C PHE A 254 5.55 -14.98 18.54
N GLY A 255 5.33 -14.03 17.61
CA GLY A 255 4.07 -13.89 16.88
C GLY A 255 2.99 -13.10 17.62
N ALA A 256 3.37 -12.23 18.53
CA ALA A 256 2.45 -11.28 19.16
C ALA A 256 2.08 -10.12 18.25
#